data_467d94a25a3932e82dfb64ca54663dec
#
_entry.id   467d94a25a3932e82dfb64ca54663dec
#
_cell.length_a   1.000
_cell.length_b   1.000
_cell.length_c   1.000
_cell.angle_alpha   90.00
_cell.angle_beta   90.00
_cell.angle_gamma   90.00
#
_symmetry.space_group_name_H-M   'P 1'
#
loop_
_entity.id
_entity.type
_entity.pdbx_description
1 polymer ?
#
loop_
_entity_poly.entity_id
_entity_poly.type
_entity_poly.pdbx_seq_one_letter_code
_entity_poly.pdbx_strand_id
1 'polypeptide(L)'
;VLDPATGETKKDANGKPITKNVIELDSGIYLRGNNRSQVNLWNWPCGSGEVYGYRMNRKLSQEIRAALTPKVPADNPIGAWNRMAITLNGDRLTVMLNGKTVIENAQLPGVPSEGPIALQHHGSALEFRNLSIKEL
;
A
#
# COMPACT_ATOMS: atom_id res chain seq x y z
N VAL A 1 0.62 -3.90 14.48
CA VAL A 1 -0.37 -2.88 14.10
C VAL A 1 0.35 -1.56 13.89
N LEU A 2 0.04 -0.85 12.79
CA LEU A 2 0.58 0.48 12.50
C LEU A 2 -0.36 1.58 12.99
N ASP A 3 0.21 2.72 13.32
CA ASP A 3 -0.52 3.96 13.51
C ASP A 3 -0.64 4.67 12.15
N PRO A 4 -1.86 4.87 11.62
CA PRO A 4 -2.04 5.49 10.31
C PRO A 4 -1.64 6.97 10.29
N ALA A 5 -1.57 7.64 11.44
CA ALA A 5 -1.16 9.03 11.53
C ALA A 5 0.37 9.21 11.41
N THR A 6 1.14 8.21 11.83
CA THR A 6 2.62 8.28 11.88
C THR A 6 3.31 7.27 10.97
N GLY A 7 2.62 6.21 10.54
CA GLY A 7 3.20 5.07 9.81
C GLY A 7 4.15 4.21 10.68
N GLU A 8 4.16 4.43 11.98
CA GLU A 8 5.02 3.69 12.93
C GLU A 8 4.22 2.58 13.64
N THR A 9 4.94 1.61 14.20
CA THR A 9 4.31 0.56 14.99
C THR A 9 3.68 1.12 16.26
N LYS A 10 2.39 0.85 16.48
CA LYS A 10 1.71 1.16 17.73
C LYS A 10 2.33 0.39 18.88
N LYS A 11 2.43 1.05 20.03
CA LYS A 11 2.90 0.46 21.28
C LYS A 11 1.83 0.59 22.36
N ASP A 12 1.82 -0.37 23.26
CA ASP A 12 0.99 -0.32 24.47
C ASP A 12 1.56 0.66 25.52
N ALA A 13 0.89 0.78 26.67
CA ALA A 13 1.31 1.67 27.76
C ALA A 13 2.70 1.32 28.34
N ASN A 14 3.20 0.10 28.10
CA ASN A 14 4.51 -0.37 28.54
C ASN A 14 5.60 -0.22 27.45
N GLY A 15 5.24 0.38 26.31
CA GLY A 15 6.15 0.55 25.17
C GLY A 15 6.31 -0.71 24.29
N LYS A 16 5.55 -1.78 24.53
CA LYS A 16 5.61 -3.03 23.77
C LYS A 16 4.80 -2.90 22.47
N PRO A 17 5.32 -3.40 21.33
CA PRO A 17 4.59 -3.41 20.08
C PRO A 17 3.23 -4.12 20.17
N ILE A 18 2.18 -3.46 19.71
CA ILE A 18 0.86 -4.09 19.57
C ILE A 18 0.88 -4.96 18.31
N THR A 19 0.59 -6.25 18.47
CA THR A 19 0.55 -7.23 17.37
C THR A 19 -0.85 -7.77 17.16
N LYS A 20 -1.09 -8.30 15.97
CA LYS A 20 -2.31 -9.02 15.60
C LYS A 20 -1.91 -10.24 14.77
N ASN A 21 -2.40 -11.42 15.12
CA ASN A 21 -2.20 -12.59 14.29
C ASN A 21 -3.07 -12.48 13.03
N VAL A 22 -2.47 -12.73 11.89
CA VAL A 22 -3.14 -12.75 10.58
C VAL A 22 -2.64 -13.96 9.77
N ILE A 23 -3.45 -14.46 8.85
CA ILE A 23 -2.98 -15.37 7.81
C ILE A 23 -2.15 -14.52 6.86
N GLU A 24 -0.89 -14.86 6.63
CA GLU A 24 -0.03 -14.10 5.74
C GLU A 24 -0.41 -14.38 4.28
N LEU A 25 -1.00 -13.37 3.64
CA LEU A 25 -1.27 -13.32 2.22
C LEU A 25 -0.64 -12.03 1.69
N ASP A 26 0.24 -12.14 0.70
CA ASP A 26 1.04 -11.03 0.21
C ASP A 26 1.11 -11.04 -1.31
N SER A 27 0.92 -9.85 -1.88
CA SER A 27 1.10 -9.53 -3.28
C SER A 27 1.23 -8.01 -3.44
N GLY A 28 1.26 -7.52 -4.66
CA GLY A 28 1.27 -6.09 -4.92
C GLY A 28 1.33 -5.73 -6.39
N ILE A 29 1.14 -4.46 -6.65
CA ILE A 29 1.19 -3.86 -7.99
C ILE A 29 2.37 -2.89 -8.02
N TYR A 30 3.41 -3.23 -8.79
CA TYR A 30 4.56 -2.35 -8.99
C TYR A 30 4.24 -1.27 -10.02
N LEU A 31 4.64 -0.04 -9.73
CA LEU A 31 4.41 1.12 -10.57
C LEU A 31 5.73 1.58 -11.20
N ARG A 32 5.70 1.87 -12.51
CA ARG A 32 6.80 2.45 -13.29
C ARG A 32 8.14 1.72 -13.15
N GLY A 33 8.10 0.38 -13.10
CA GLY A 33 9.32 -0.45 -13.06
C GLY A 33 10.18 -0.29 -11.81
N ASN A 34 9.67 0.31 -10.76
CA ASN A 34 10.40 0.56 -9.53
C ASN A 34 9.96 -0.44 -8.44
N ASN A 35 10.90 -1.19 -7.90
CA ASN A 35 10.64 -2.18 -6.85
C ASN A 35 10.20 -1.58 -5.51
N ARG A 36 10.39 -0.28 -5.28
CA ARG A 36 9.95 0.42 -4.06
C ARG A 36 8.53 0.98 -4.17
N SER A 37 8.07 1.30 -5.40
CA SER A 37 6.73 1.86 -5.64
C SER A 37 5.68 0.78 -5.84
N GLN A 38 5.72 -0.25 -5.00
CA GLN A 38 4.72 -1.31 -4.96
C GLN A 38 3.56 -0.87 -4.06
N VAL A 39 2.36 -0.85 -4.61
CA VAL A 39 1.12 -0.78 -3.85
C VAL A 39 0.80 -2.19 -3.37
N ASN A 40 0.93 -2.45 -2.08
CA ASN A 40 0.79 -3.78 -1.51
C ASN A 40 -0.67 -4.23 -1.47
N LEU A 41 -0.87 -5.52 -1.74
CA LEU A 41 -2.11 -6.25 -1.59
C LEU A 41 -1.87 -7.33 -0.54
N TRP A 42 -2.38 -7.12 0.66
CA TRP A 42 -2.17 -8.01 1.79
C TRP A 42 -3.27 -7.91 2.84
N ASN A 43 -3.31 -8.87 3.73
CA ASN A 43 -4.25 -8.89 4.86
C ASN A 43 -3.62 -8.47 6.19
N TRP A 44 -2.58 -7.65 6.13
CA TRP A 44 -1.97 -7.07 7.32
C TRP A 44 -2.91 -6.05 7.98
N PRO A 45 -2.74 -5.75 9.29
CA PRO A 45 -3.68 -4.89 10.02
C PRO A 45 -3.87 -3.47 9.47
N CYS A 46 -2.92 -2.96 8.68
CA CYS A 46 -3.06 -1.67 8.00
C CYS A 46 -3.93 -1.73 6.75
N GLY A 47 -4.18 -2.94 6.22
CA GLY A 47 -4.91 -3.14 4.98
C GLY A 47 -4.05 -2.99 3.73
N SER A 48 -4.64 -3.33 2.57
CA SER A 48 -4.03 -3.12 1.27
C SER A 48 -3.94 -1.64 0.90
N GLY A 49 -2.98 -1.31 0.03
CA GLY A 49 -2.74 0.05 -0.44
C GLY A 49 -1.45 0.67 0.12
N GLU A 50 -0.83 0.09 1.14
CA GLU A 50 0.45 0.58 1.68
C GLU A 50 1.54 0.54 0.62
N VAL A 51 2.47 1.52 0.65
CA VAL A 51 3.69 1.49 -0.15
C VAL A 51 4.89 1.21 0.77
N TYR A 52 5.03 -0.07 1.13
CA TYR A 52 6.00 -0.55 2.11
C TYR A 52 7.43 -0.09 1.82
N GLY A 53 7.89 -0.16 0.56
CA GLY A 53 9.24 0.21 0.17
C GLY A 53 9.60 1.68 0.47
N TYR A 54 8.63 2.57 0.45
CA TYR A 54 8.79 3.97 0.84
C TYR A 54 8.56 4.18 2.33
N ARG A 55 7.55 3.56 2.91
CA ARG A 55 7.27 3.70 4.34
C ARG A 55 8.46 3.24 5.20
N MET A 56 9.13 2.17 4.80
CA MET A 56 10.30 1.65 5.53
C MET A 56 11.60 2.43 5.26
N ASN A 57 11.62 3.32 4.30
CA ASN A 57 12.81 4.11 3.98
C ASN A 57 13.04 5.22 5.01
N ARG A 58 13.91 4.97 5.97
CA ARG A 58 14.26 5.91 7.06
C ARG A 58 14.98 7.19 6.59
N LYS A 59 15.40 7.27 5.32
CA LYS A 59 15.92 8.50 4.71
C LYS A 59 14.83 9.50 4.35
N LEU A 60 13.57 9.05 4.26
CA LEU A 60 12.41 9.91 4.01
C LEU A 60 11.89 10.47 5.33
N SER A 61 11.27 11.65 5.26
CA SER A 61 10.62 12.26 6.42
C SER A 61 9.50 11.36 6.96
N GLN A 62 9.20 11.50 8.24
CA GLN A 62 8.09 10.77 8.86
C GLN A 62 6.75 11.10 8.19
N GLU A 63 6.56 12.36 7.79
CA GLU A 63 5.35 12.81 7.09
C GLU A 63 5.13 12.04 5.77
N ILE A 64 6.16 11.93 4.92
CA ILE A 64 6.09 11.15 3.66
C ILE A 64 5.78 9.69 3.97
N ARG A 65 6.46 9.09 4.94
CA ARG A 65 6.27 7.68 5.31
C ARG A 65 4.86 7.43 5.85
N ALA A 66 4.33 8.33 6.69
CA ALA A 66 2.97 8.27 7.20
C ALA A 66 1.92 8.39 6.09
N ALA A 67 2.12 9.30 5.13
CA ALA A 67 1.22 9.49 4.00
C ALA A 67 1.09 8.22 3.12
N LEU A 68 2.09 7.33 3.14
CA LEU A 68 2.13 6.07 2.38
C LEU A 68 1.63 4.86 3.19
N THR A 69 1.06 5.11 4.36
CA THR A 69 0.36 4.12 5.19
C THR A 69 -1.15 4.31 5.02
N PRO A 70 -1.92 3.23 4.75
CA PRO A 70 -3.37 3.35 4.63
C PRO A 70 -4.00 4.02 5.85
N LYS A 71 -4.85 5.03 5.61
CA LYS A 71 -5.56 5.75 6.67
C LYS A 71 -6.62 4.89 7.35
N VAL A 72 -7.13 3.90 6.62
CA VAL A 72 -8.17 2.98 7.07
C VAL A 72 -8.02 1.65 6.33
N PRO A 73 -8.13 0.50 7.00
CA PRO A 73 -8.27 -0.78 6.31
C PRO A 73 -9.61 -0.80 5.58
N ALA A 74 -9.59 -1.17 4.31
CA ALA A 74 -10.78 -1.15 3.45
C ALA A 74 -10.96 -2.45 2.67
N ASP A 75 -10.18 -3.49 2.97
CA ASP A 75 -10.27 -4.79 2.34
C ASP A 75 -11.58 -5.48 2.70
N ASN A 76 -12.15 -6.17 1.73
CA ASN A 76 -13.20 -7.15 1.97
C ASN A 76 -12.61 -8.42 2.61
N PRO A 77 -13.42 -9.27 3.25
CA PRO A 77 -12.96 -10.54 3.80
C PRO A 77 -12.21 -11.39 2.77
N ILE A 78 -11.26 -12.20 3.25
CA ILE A 78 -10.52 -13.16 2.41
C ILE A 78 -11.52 -14.03 1.63
N GLY A 79 -11.27 -14.21 0.34
CA GLY A 79 -12.16 -14.93 -0.59
C GLY A 79 -13.15 -14.04 -1.33
N ALA A 80 -13.33 -12.79 -0.90
CA ALA A 80 -14.15 -11.82 -1.62
C ALA A 80 -13.31 -10.94 -2.56
N TRP A 81 -13.90 -10.50 -3.66
CA TRP A 81 -13.27 -9.58 -4.58
C TRP A 81 -13.11 -8.19 -3.97
N ASN A 82 -11.97 -7.59 -4.22
CA ASN A 82 -11.69 -6.20 -3.93
C ASN A 82 -11.61 -5.41 -5.24
N ARG A 83 -12.02 -4.14 -5.20
CA ARG A 83 -11.85 -3.21 -6.30
C ARG A 83 -10.83 -2.14 -5.88
N MET A 84 -9.75 -2.02 -6.65
CA MET A 84 -8.71 -1.03 -6.40
C MET A 84 -8.55 -0.11 -7.61
N ALA A 85 -8.40 1.18 -7.33
CA ALA A 85 -8.00 2.18 -8.30
C ALA A 85 -6.74 2.88 -7.80
N ILE A 86 -5.71 2.91 -8.65
CA ILE A 86 -4.43 3.54 -8.35
C ILE A 86 -4.21 4.66 -9.35
N THR A 87 -3.99 5.87 -8.85
CA THR A 87 -3.65 7.04 -9.67
C THR A 87 -2.27 7.53 -9.28
N LEU A 88 -1.35 7.56 -10.24
CA LEU A 88 -0.02 8.13 -10.08
C LEU A 88 0.18 9.24 -11.10
N ASN A 89 0.10 10.48 -10.62
CA ASN A 89 0.30 11.69 -11.43
C ASN A 89 1.61 12.38 -11.00
N GLY A 90 2.59 12.43 -11.90
CA GLY A 90 3.94 12.79 -11.51
C GLY A 90 4.47 11.87 -10.42
N ASP A 91 4.77 12.41 -9.24
CA ASP A 91 5.18 11.67 -8.05
C ASP A 91 4.06 11.55 -6.98
N ARG A 92 2.81 11.90 -7.33
CA ARG A 92 1.67 11.91 -6.41
C ARG A 92 0.79 10.68 -6.60
N LEU A 93 0.69 9.89 -5.54
CA LEU A 93 -0.07 8.64 -5.48
C LEU A 93 -1.38 8.82 -4.74
N THR A 94 -2.46 8.35 -5.35
CA THR A 94 -3.75 8.15 -4.69
C THR A 94 -4.19 6.71 -4.89
N VAL A 95 -4.59 6.04 -3.83
CA VAL A 95 -5.13 4.67 -3.87
C VAL A 95 -6.52 4.66 -3.27
N MET A 96 -7.46 4.15 -4.04
CA MET A 96 -8.82 3.86 -3.58
C MET A 96 -9.03 2.36 -3.53
N LEU A 97 -9.57 1.87 -2.42
CA LEU A 97 -9.90 0.47 -2.20
C LEU A 97 -11.36 0.35 -1.78
N ASN A 98 -12.16 -0.38 -2.55
CA ASN A 98 -13.59 -0.60 -2.27
C ASN A 98 -14.37 0.71 -2.03
N GLY A 99 -14.07 1.75 -2.82
CA GLY A 99 -14.71 3.06 -2.73
C GLY A 99 -14.18 3.98 -1.63
N LYS A 100 -13.18 3.54 -0.84
CA LYS A 100 -12.54 4.38 0.18
C LYS A 100 -11.15 4.80 -0.29
N THR A 101 -10.81 6.08 -0.11
CA THR A 101 -9.43 6.56 -0.33
C THR A 101 -8.57 6.14 0.84
N VAL A 102 -7.66 5.21 0.60
CA VAL A 102 -6.74 4.68 1.63
C VAL A 102 -5.40 5.40 1.63
N ILE A 103 -4.92 5.84 0.46
CA ILE A 103 -3.77 6.75 0.29
C ILE A 103 -4.25 7.96 -0.51
N GLU A 104 -3.94 9.16 -0.05
CA GLU A 104 -4.41 10.39 -0.69
C GLU A 104 -3.23 11.32 -1.01
N ASN A 105 -3.02 11.55 -2.32
CA ASN A 105 -2.04 12.50 -2.84
C ASN A 105 -0.64 12.39 -2.17
N ALA A 106 -0.24 11.17 -1.82
CA ALA A 106 1.03 10.92 -1.15
C ALA A 106 2.21 11.03 -2.12
N GLN A 107 3.31 11.61 -1.66
CA GLN A 107 4.50 11.77 -2.49
C GLN A 107 5.34 10.49 -2.53
N LEU A 108 5.78 10.11 -3.72
CA LEU A 108 6.77 9.06 -4.00
C LEU A 108 8.08 9.69 -4.48
N PRO A 109 8.95 10.21 -3.61
CA PRO A 109 10.18 10.88 -4.03
C PRO A 109 11.07 9.96 -4.86
N GLY A 110 11.49 10.44 -6.05
CA GLY A 110 12.38 9.70 -6.93
C GLY A 110 11.74 8.55 -7.69
N VAL A 111 10.39 8.44 -7.71
CA VAL A 111 9.72 7.49 -8.60
C VAL A 111 10.02 7.87 -10.06
N PRO A 112 10.30 6.90 -10.95
CA PRO A 112 10.50 7.20 -12.39
C PRO A 112 9.30 7.90 -13.01
N SER A 113 9.54 8.74 -14.02
CA SER A 113 8.47 9.41 -14.76
C SER A 113 7.61 8.46 -15.57
N GLU A 114 8.20 7.35 -16.01
CA GLU A 114 7.56 6.30 -16.80
C GLU A 114 8.15 4.94 -16.46
N GLY A 115 7.50 3.86 -16.87
CA GLY A 115 7.97 2.50 -16.70
C GLY A 115 6.81 1.49 -16.65
N PRO A 116 7.12 0.21 -16.71
CA PRO A 116 6.11 -0.85 -16.73
C PRO A 116 5.38 -0.97 -15.39
N ILE A 117 4.17 -1.55 -15.46
CA ILE A 117 3.42 -2.05 -14.32
C ILE A 117 3.65 -3.55 -14.22
N ALA A 118 3.81 -4.08 -13.01
CA ALA A 118 3.95 -5.50 -12.77
C ALA A 118 3.06 -5.95 -11.62
N LEU A 119 2.51 -7.15 -11.76
CA LEU A 119 1.74 -7.83 -10.71
C LEU A 119 2.69 -8.79 -10.00
N GLN A 120 2.74 -8.73 -8.68
CA GLN A 120 3.63 -9.59 -7.88
C GLN A 120 3.03 -10.98 -7.70
N HIS A 121 3.85 -12.01 -7.88
CA HIS A 121 3.62 -13.35 -7.36
C HIS A 121 4.49 -13.56 -6.12
N HIS A 122 3.85 -13.78 -4.96
CA HIS A 122 4.55 -13.96 -3.67
C HIS A 122 4.19 -15.29 -2.99
N GLY A 123 3.77 -16.29 -3.78
CA GLY A 123 3.44 -17.63 -3.27
C GLY A 123 2.02 -17.82 -2.77
N SER A 124 1.29 -16.75 -2.47
CA SER A 124 -0.13 -16.83 -2.10
C SER A 124 -1.02 -16.96 -3.32
N ALA A 125 -2.11 -17.73 -3.21
CA ALA A 125 -3.13 -17.79 -4.24
C ALA A 125 -3.83 -16.44 -4.38
N LEU A 126 -3.84 -15.91 -5.61
CA LEU A 126 -4.39 -14.59 -5.91
C LEU A 126 -4.91 -14.60 -7.35
N GLU A 127 -6.01 -13.90 -7.57
CA GLU A 127 -6.59 -13.71 -8.88
C GLU A 127 -6.77 -12.22 -9.18
N PHE A 128 -6.47 -11.82 -10.41
CA PHE A 128 -6.73 -10.49 -10.95
C PHE A 128 -7.76 -10.57 -12.06
N ARG A 129 -8.67 -9.60 -12.14
CA ARG A 129 -9.64 -9.48 -13.23
C ARG A 129 -9.92 -8.01 -13.54
N ASN A 130 -10.45 -7.78 -14.75
CA ASN A 130 -10.90 -6.45 -15.20
C ASN A 130 -9.80 -5.38 -15.05
N LEU A 131 -8.57 -5.74 -15.45
CA LEU A 131 -7.44 -4.82 -15.42
C LEU A 131 -7.59 -3.79 -16.55
N SER A 132 -7.44 -2.52 -16.21
CA SER A 132 -7.43 -1.42 -17.18
C SER A 132 -6.41 -0.38 -16.80
N ILE A 133 -5.81 0.26 -17.79
CA ILE A 133 -4.84 1.34 -17.62
C ILE A 133 -5.33 2.52 -18.45
N LYS A 134 -5.21 3.72 -17.89
CA LYS A 134 -5.46 4.98 -18.58
C LYS A 134 -4.29 5.91 -18.32
N GLU A 135 -3.71 6.47 -19.39
CA GLU A 135 -2.79 7.59 -19.28
C GLU A 135 -3.56 8.86 -18.92
N LEU A 136 -2.93 9.69 -18.06
CA LEU A 136 -3.49 10.95 -17.59
C LEU A 136 -2.98 12.13 -18.41
#